data_5a039342bb875fe589e96e4cf80fffca
#
_entry.id   5a039342bb875fe589e96e4cf80fffca
#
_cell.length_a   1.000
_cell.length_b   1.000
_cell.length_c   1.000
_cell.angle_alpha   90.00
_cell.angle_beta   90.00
_cell.angle_gamma   90.00
#
_symmetry.space_group_name_H-M   'P 1'
#
loop_
_entity.id
_entity.type
_entity.pdbx_description
1 polymer ?
#
loop_
_entity_poly.entity_id
_entity_poly.type
_entity_poly.pdbx_seq_one_letter_code
_entity_poly.pdbx_strand_id
1 'polypeptide(L)'
;MEKLLYHQVISWDRKKSTSMNRKLIGEEPLSIRLQGEAYSVVLRTPGDEIPHVAGFCLAEGIVDDPDDFASIGFCEDEDTNVVTVMLSASRRDNIPDILERRGFISQTSCGICGKEVVEDLYQRIHPLTDNKIGRAHV
;
A
#
# COMPACT_ATOMS: atom_id res chain seq x y z
N MET A 1 -11.08 -6.53 8.02
CA MET A 1 -10.13 -5.99 9.02
C MET A 1 -10.62 -4.65 9.57
N GLU A 2 -10.34 -4.31 10.81
CA GLU A 2 -10.88 -3.07 11.40
C GLU A 2 -10.08 -1.85 10.95
N LYS A 3 -10.77 -0.79 10.48
CA LYS A 3 -10.16 0.51 10.13
C LYS A 3 -9.42 1.17 11.31
N LEU A 4 -9.75 0.80 12.55
CA LEU A 4 -9.24 1.39 13.77
C LEU A 4 -8.70 0.31 14.70
N LEU A 5 -7.48 0.48 15.14
CA LEU A 5 -6.78 -0.42 16.07
C LEU A 5 -6.59 0.29 17.41
N TYR A 6 -6.76 -0.44 18.52
CA TYR A 6 -6.45 0.09 19.83
C TYR A 6 -4.99 -0.15 20.17
N HIS A 7 -4.28 0.91 20.48
CA HIS A 7 -2.89 0.85 20.90
C HIS A 7 -2.69 1.58 22.22
N GLN A 8 -1.84 0.98 23.06
CA GLN A 8 -1.34 1.67 24.22
C GLN A 8 -0.29 2.67 23.80
N VAL A 9 -0.54 3.94 24.07
CA VAL A 9 0.37 5.04 23.76
C VAL A 9 0.82 5.73 25.03
N ILE A 10 2.01 6.31 25.00
CA ILE A 10 2.53 7.13 26.07
C ILE A 10 2.40 8.59 25.62
N SER A 11 1.53 9.32 26.31
CA SER A 11 1.40 10.76 26.13
C SER A 11 2.39 11.45 27.08
N TRP A 12 3.24 12.32 26.52
CA TRP A 12 4.20 13.09 27.27
C TRP A 12 3.93 14.58 27.15
N ASP A 13 3.77 15.20 28.28
CA ASP A 13 3.54 16.63 28.38
C ASP A 13 4.66 17.25 29.26
N ARG A 14 5.84 17.44 28.75
CA ARG A 14 7.04 18.06 29.35
C ARG A 14 7.31 17.72 30.82
N LYS A 15 6.29 17.43 31.64
CA LYS A 15 6.36 17.18 33.09
C LYS A 15 5.94 15.77 33.48
N LYS A 16 5.06 15.17 32.71
CA LYS A 16 4.42 13.90 33.08
C LYS A 16 4.22 13.00 31.86
N SER A 17 4.55 11.73 32.02
CA SER A 17 4.18 10.68 31.09
C SER A 17 2.92 9.99 31.59
N THR A 18 1.96 9.76 30.70
CA THR A 18 0.72 9.05 31.00
C THR A 18 0.48 8.00 29.92
N SER A 19 0.29 6.75 30.35
CA SER A 19 -0.11 5.67 29.44
C SER A 19 -1.62 5.69 29.26
N MET A 20 -2.08 5.60 28.00
CA MET A 20 -3.50 5.56 27.66
C MET A 20 -3.73 4.73 26.40
N ASN A 21 -4.92 4.13 26.28
CA ASN A 21 -5.33 3.48 25.05
C ASN A 21 -5.90 4.51 24.07
N ARG A 22 -5.41 4.49 22.83
CA ARG A 22 -5.89 5.31 21.73
C ARG A 22 -6.31 4.46 20.55
N LYS A 23 -7.34 4.90 19.85
CA LYS A 23 -7.68 4.37 18.55
C LYS A 23 -6.75 5.00 17.53
N LEU A 24 -6.04 4.18 16.78
CA LEU A 24 -5.20 4.59 15.66
C LEU A 24 -5.79 4.03 14.38
N ILE A 25 -5.60 4.76 13.30
CA ILE A 25 -5.97 4.29 11.96
C ILE A 25 -5.02 3.13 11.60
N GLY A 26 -5.59 2.00 11.17
CA GLY A 26 -4.83 0.89 10.62
C GLY A 26 -4.25 1.25 9.26
N GLU A 27 -3.03 0.86 9.01
CA GLU A 27 -2.38 1.02 7.72
C GLU A 27 -1.75 -0.32 7.31
N GLU A 28 -2.10 -0.80 6.13
CA GLU A 28 -1.70 -2.12 5.64
C GLU A 28 -1.27 -2.04 4.18
N PRO A 29 -0.38 -2.92 3.73
CA PRO A 29 0.00 -2.99 2.32
C PRO A 29 -1.16 -3.53 1.48
N LEU A 30 -1.28 -3.01 0.26
CA LEU A 30 -2.20 -3.45 -0.77
C LEU A 30 -1.42 -3.69 -2.06
N SER A 31 -1.42 -4.93 -2.53
CA SER A 31 -0.83 -5.30 -3.82
C SER A 31 -1.83 -5.02 -4.94
N ILE A 32 -1.38 -4.29 -5.94
CA ILE A 32 -2.16 -3.98 -7.15
C ILE A 32 -1.57 -4.79 -8.30
N ARG A 33 -2.43 -5.58 -8.95
CA ARG A 33 -2.07 -6.37 -10.13
C ARG A 33 -2.81 -5.87 -11.36
N LEU A 34 -2.09 -5.78 -12.48
CA LEU A 34 -2.66 -5.48 -13.79
C LEU A 34 -2.58 -6.72 -14.68
N GLN A 35 -3.72 -7.19 -15.18
CA GLN A 35 -3.81 -8.39 -16.03
C GLN A 35 -3.15 -9.63 -15.40
N GLY A 36 -3.21 -9.74 -14.07
CA GLY A 36 -2.58 -10.81 -13.31
C GLY A 36 -1.12 -10.59 -12.93
N GLU A 37 -0.43 -9.63 -13.55
CA GLU A 37 0.95 -9.27 -13.24
C GLU A 37 1.04 -8.28 -12.09
N ALA A 38 2.03 -8.45 -11.22
CA ALA A 38 2.29 -7.52 -10.14
C ALA A 38 2.66 -6.14 -10.69
N TYR A 39 1.95 -5.09 -10.24
CA TYR A 39 2.20 -3.72 -10.69
C TYR A 39 2.80 -2.85 -9.60
N SER A 40 2.14 -2.75 -8.45
CA SER A 40 2.59 -1.88 -7.37
C SER A 40 2.09 -2.38 -6.01
N VAL A 41 2.77 -1.95 -4.96
CA VAL A 41 2.28 -2.08 -3.58
C VAL A 41 2.17 -0.69 -2.98
N VAL A 42 1.02 -0.40 -2.42
CA VAL A 42 0.72 0.87 -1.74
C VAL A 42 0.25 0.60 -0.33
N LEU A 43 0.38 1.58 0.56
CA LEU A 43 -0.26 1.50 1.88
C LEU A 43 -1.68 2.03 1.79
N ARG A 44 -2.59 1.39 2.51
CA ARG A 44 -3.99 1.80 2.58
C ARG A 44 -4.56 1.65 3.98
N THR A 45 -5.58 2.42 4.30
CA THR A 45 -6.49 2.11 5.41
C THR A 45 -7.50 1.07 4.92
N PRO A 46 -7.66 -0.08 5.61
CA PRO A 46 -8.58 -1.14 5.18
C PRO A 46 -10.02 -0.68 4.99
N GLY A 47 -10.71 -1.25 3.98
CA GLY A 47 -12.15 -1.16 3.80
C GLY A 47 -12.63 -0.37 2.57
N ASP A 48 -11.75 0.28 1.81
CA ASP A 48 -12.09 0.97 0.57
C ASP A 48 -11.09 0.63 -0.55
N GLU A 49 -10.65 -0.65 -0.62
CA GLU A 49 -9.59 -1.12 -1.50
C GLU A 49 -9.92 -0.92 -2.97
N ILE A 50 -11.13 -1.29 -3.40
CA ILE A 50 -11.54 -1.18 -4.81
C ILE A 50 -11.58 0.28 -5.27
N PRO A 51 -12.24 1.22 -4.56
CA PRO A 51 -12.18 2.65 -4.90
C PRO A 51 -10.76 3.21 -4.87
N HIS A 52 -9.93 2.76 -3.91
CA HIS A 52 -8.53 3.19 -3.80
C HIS A 52 -7.74 2.78 -5.06
N VAL A 53 -7.87 1.51 -5.49
CA VAL A 53 -7.15 1.00 -6.67
C VAL A 53 -7.67 1.64 -7.95
N ALA A 54 -8.98 1.87 -8.08
CA ALA A 54 -9.55 2.59 -9.22
C ALA A 54 -8.97 4.00 -9.33
N GLY A 55 -8.93 4.74 -8.21
CA GLY A 55 -8.33 6.08 -8.15
C GLY A 55 -6.83 6.08 -8.42
N PHE A 56 -6.11 5.07 -7.94
CA PHE A 56 -4.71 4.85 -8.24
C PHE A 56 -4.49 4.66 -9.75
N CYS A 57 -5.26 3.79 -10.40
CA CYS A 57 -5.16 3.56 -11.83
C CYS A 57 -5.41 4.82 -12.65
N LEU A 58 -6.37 5.65 -12.24
CA LEU A 58 -6.62 6.95 -12.87
C LEU A 58 -5.44 7.90 -12.68
N ALA A 59 -4.91 8.02 -11.47
CA ALA A 59 -3.80 8.92 -11.15
C ALA A 59 -2.50 8.53 -11.88
N GLU A 60 -2.27 7.23 -12.09
CA GLU A 60 -1.11 6.72 -12.83
C GLU A 60 -1.30 6.73 -14.36
N GLY A 61 -2.47 7.15 -14.85
CA GLY A 61 -2.79 7.17 -16.28
C GLY A 61 -2.95 5.78 -16.91
N ILE A 62 -3.23 4.78 -16.09
CA ILE A 62 -3.52 3.42 -16.53
C ILE A 62 -4.88 3.39 -17.21
N VAL A 63 -5.83 4.15 -16.67
CA VAL A 63 -7.18 4.35 -17.18
C VAL A 63 -7.50 5.84 -17.25
N ASP A 64 -8.40 6.22 -18.14
CA ASP A 64 -8.91 7.58 -18.27
C ASP A 64 -10.40 7.65 -17.94
N ASP A 65 -11.09 6.52 -18.07
CA ASP A 65 -12.54 6.40 -18.00
C ASP A 65 -12.93 5.10 -17.26
N PRO A 66 -14.08 5.05 -16.57
CA PRO A 66 -14.60 3.81 -15.98
C PRO A 66 -14.75 2.65 -16.97
N ASP A 67 -15.05 2.92 -18.24
CA ASP A 67 -15.20 1.91 -19.29
C ASP A 67 -13.86 1.27 -19.71
N ASP A 68 -12.75 1.82 -19.26
CA ASP A 68 -11.43 1.22 -19.44
C ASP A 68 -11.19 0.00 -18.54
N PHE A 69 -12.00 -0.18 -17.49
CA PHE A 69 -11.99 -1.39 -16.67
C PHE A 69 -12.86 -2.48 -17.29
N ALA A 70 -12.30 -3.63 -17.58
CA ALA A 70 -13.09 -4.84 -17.83
C ALA A 70 -13.57 -5.44 -16.49
N SER A 71 -12.71 -5.46 -15.48
CA SER A 71 -13.07 -5.79 -14.10
C SER A 71 -12.02 -5.25 -13.12
N ILE A 72 -12.46 -5.07 -11.88
CA ILE A 72 -11.61 -4.74 -10.75
C ILE A 72 -12.16 -5.48 -9.53
N GLY A 73 -11.32 -6.19 -8.81
CA GLY A 73 -11.75 -7.00 -7.68
C GLY A 73 -10.62 -7.67 -6.93
N PHE A 74 -10.97 -8.33 -5.85
CA PHE A 74 -10.04 -9.15 -5.08
C PHE A 74 -9.67 -10.42 -5.86
N CYS A 75 -8.45 -10.90 -5.67
CA CYS A 75 -7.93 -12.06 -6.41
C CYS A 75 -8.60 -13.37 -5.94
N GLU A 76 -8.89 -13.46 -4.65
CA GLU A 76 -9.60 -14.55 -3.99
C GLU A 76 -10.49 -13.98 -2.88
N ASP A 77 -11.55 -14.69 -2.53
CA ASP A 77 -12.58 -14.20 -1.59
C ASP A 77 -12.06 -13.90 -0.18
N GLU A 78 -10.87 -14.37 0.19
CA GLU A 78 -10.31 -14.20 1.53
C GLU A 78 -9.13 -13.22 1.61
N ASP A 79 -8.45 -12.89 0.50
CA ASP A 79 -7.29 -11.98 0.52
C ASP A 79 -7.66 -10.56 0.07
N THR A 80 -8.01 -9.71 1.03
CA THR A 80 -8.30 -8.30 0.79
C THR A 80 -7.06 -7.44 0.55
N ASN A 81 -5.85 -8.03 0.62
CA ASN A 81 -4.59 -7.33 0.39
C ASN A 81 -4.13 -7.36 -1.07
N VAL A 82 -4.87 -8.03 -1.95
CA VAL A 82 -4.55 -8.14 -3.38
C VAL A 82 -5.76 -7.75 -4.21
N VAL A 83 -5.64 -6.69 -5.00
CA VAL A 83 -6.65 -6.28 -5.97
C VAL A 83 -6.10 -6.47 -7.38
N THR A 84 -6.85 -7.17 -8.21
CA THR A 84 -6.53 -7.38 -9.62
C THR A 84 -7.41 -6.50 -10.49
N VAL A 85 -6.77 -5.79 -11.40
CA VAL A 85 -7.39 -4.94 -12.43
C VAL A 85 -7.24 -5.62 -13.77
N MET A 86 -8.37 -5.84 -14.45
CA MET A 86 -8.41 -6.27 -15.83
C MET A 86 -8.87 -5.09 -16.68
N LEU A 87 -8.07 -4.71 -17.66
CA LEU A 87 -8.37 -3.61 -18.55
C LEU A 87 -9.24 -4.06 -19.73
N SER A 88 -10.01 -3.13 -20.29
CA SER A 88 -10.76 -3.34 -21.51
C SER A 88 -9.84 -3.66 -22.69
N ALA A 89 -10.39 -4.25 -23.76
CA ALA A 89 -9.60 -4.63 -24.94
C ALA A 89 -8.87 -3.42 -25.55
N SER A 90 -9.50 -2.26 -25.57
CA SER A 90 -8.93 -1.03 -26.11
C SER A 90 -7.72 -0.51 -25.31
N ARG A 91 -7.65 -0.83 -24.03
CA ARG A 91 -6.54 -0.41 -23.13
C ARG A 91 -5.42 -1.44 -23.05
N ARG A 92 -5.69 -2.71 -23.33
CA ARG A 92 -4.71 -3.80 -23.23
C ARG A 92 -3.48 -3.62 -24.10
N ASP A 93 -3.65 -3.00 -25.26
CA ASP A 93 -2.54 -2.77 -26.19
C ASP A 93 -1.48 -1.81 -25.62
N ASN A 94 -1.85 -1.01 -24.63
CA ASN A 94 -0.95 -0.08 -23.95
C ASN A 94 -0.26 -0.68 -22.70
N ILE A 95 -0.59 -1.92 -22.31
CA ILE A 95 -0.05 -2.56 -21.10
C ILE A 95 1.47 -2.67 -21.11
N PRO A 96 2.13 -3.09 -22.21
CA PRO A 96 3.59 -3.14 -22.23
C PRO A 96 4.23 -1.80 -21.87
N ASP A 97 3.74 -0.70 -22.43
CA ASP A 97 4.22 0.65 -22.14
C ASP A 97 3.96 1.06 -20.69
N ILE A 98 2.81 0.65 -20.12
CA ILE A 98 2.43 0.92 -18.73
C ILE A 98 3.36 0.16 -17.78
N LEU A 99 3.62 -1.11 -18.05
CA LEU A 99 4.51 -1.93 -17.23
C LEU A 99 5.96 -1.46 -17.32
N GLU A 100 6.39 -0.99 -18.50
CA GLU A 100 7.73 -0.44 -18.70
C GLU A 100 7.92 0.88 -17.93
N ARG A 101 6.91 1.75 -17.88
CA ARG A 101 6.91 2.98 -17.07
C ARG A 101 7.12 2.73 -15.58
N ARG A 102 6.78 1.55 -15.08
CA ARG A 102 6.95 1.15 -13.69
C ARG A 102 8.36 1.40 -13.15
N GLY A 103 9.39 1.26 -13.99
CA GLY A 103 10.76 1.58 -13.63
C GLY A 103 11.02 3.07 -13.38
N PHE A 104 10.12 3.95 -13.79
CA PHE A 104 10.23 5.40 -13.69
C PHE A 104 9.30 6.02 -12.65
N ILE A 105 8.38 5.25 -12.05
CA ILE A 105 7.47 5.76 -11.03
C ILE A 105 8.30 6.17 -9.81
N SER A 106 8.14 7.42 -9.41
CA SER A 106 8.81 7.98 -8.24
C SER A 106 8.48 7.17 -6.99
N GLN A 107 9.49 6.55 -6.43
CA GLN A 107 9.37 5.83 -5.17
C GLN A 107 9.23 6.82 -4.03
N THR A 108 8.29 6.58 -3.14
CA THR A 108 8.17 7.40 -1.94
C THR A 108 9.36 7.18 -1.01
N SER A 109 9.66 8.16 -0.19
CA SER A 109 10.80 8.15 0.73
C SER A 109 10.77 7.03 1.78
N CYS A 110 9.61 6.43 2.05
CA CYS A 110 9.49 5.30 2.98
C CYS A 110 9.98 3.96 2.39
N GLY A 111 10.23 3.87 1.07
CA GLY A 111 10.73 2.68 0.39
C GLY A 111 9.73 1.53 0.24
N ILE A 112 8.45 1.77 0.52
CA ILE A 112 7.39 0.75 0.42
C ILE A 112 6.76 0.76 -0.97
N CYS A 113 6.46 1.94 -1.52
CA CYS A 113 5.89 2.04 -2.85
C CYS A 113 6.82 1.46 -3.91
N GLY A 114 6.25 0.72 -4.86
CA GLY A 114 7.01 0.05 -5.92
C GLY A 114 7.49 -1.36 -5.57
N LYS A 115 7.20 -1.89 -4.37
CA LYS A 115 7.41 -3.31 -4.08
C LYS A 115 6.43 -4.16 -4.89
N GLU A 116 6.93 -5.23 -5.49
CA GLU A 116 6.14 -6.05 -6.41
C GLU A 116 5.15 -6.95 -5.70
N VAL A 117 5.51 -7.39 -4.52
CA VAL A 117 4.71 -8.30 -3.71
C VAL A 117 4.74 -7.87 -2.25
N VAL A 118 3.68 -8.19 -1.52
CA VAL A 118 3.54 -7.82 -0.10
C VAL A 118 4.65 -8.45 0.74
N GLU A 119 5.07 -9.67 0.40
CA GLU A 119 6.14 -10.39 1.10
C GLU A 119 7.48 -9.64 1.07
N ASP A 120 7.75 -8.85 0.02
CA ASP A 120 8.96 -8.04 -0.09
C ASP A 120 9.01 -6.90 0.92
N LEU A 121 7.86 -6.53 1.50
CA LEU A 121 7.78 -5.54 2.56
C LEU A 121 8.31 -6.09 3.90
N TYR A 122 8.16 -7.38 4.11
CA TYR A 122 8.75 -8.07 5.26
C TYR A 122 10.25 -8.27 4.99
N GLN A 123 10.98 -7.17 5.08
CA GLN A 123 12.43 -7.24 4.96
C GLN A 123 12.98 -8.22 5.99
N ARG A 124 13.90 -9.07 5.58
CA ARG A 124 14.60 -10.00 6.47
C ARG A 124 15.60 -9.24 7.35
N ILE A 125 15.11 -8.26 8.07
CA ILE A 125 15.89 -7.49 9.02
C ILE A 125 15.80 -8.23 10.35
N HIS A 126 16.93 -8.64 10.88
CA HIS A 126 16.98 -9.16 12.23
C HIS A 126 16.66 -8.02 13.22
N PRO A 127 15.81 -8.26 14.23
CA PRO A 127 15.57 -7.27 15.28
C PRO A 127 16.88 -6.78 15.87
N LEU A 128 16.98 -5.50 16.14
CA LEU A 128 18.12 -4.95 16.85
C LEU A 128 18.16 -5.56 18.26
N THR A 129 19.28 -6.15 18.61
CA THR A 129 19.52 -6.75 19.94
C THR A 129 19.86 -5.69 20.99
N ASP A 130 20.19 -4.47 20.54
CA ASP A 130 20.52 -3.36 21.45
C ASP A 130 19.33 -2.38 21.49
N ASN A 131 18.75 -2.21 22.68
CA ASN A 131 17.65 -1.29 22.96
C ASN A 131 18.13 0.17 23.14
N LYS A 132 19.38 0.48 22.86
CA LYS A 132 19.89 1.85 22.95
C LYS A 132 19.51 2.65 21.71
N ILE A 133 18.57 3.54 21.87
CA ILE A 133 18.28 4.57 20.86
C ILE A 133 19.43 5.56 20.92
N GLY A 134 20.22 5.62 19.82
CA GLY A 134 21.26 6.63 19.70
C GLY A 134 20.66 8.05 19.77
N ARG A 135 21.19 8.91 20.63
CA ARG A 135 20.88 10.33 20.60
C ARG A 135 21.72 10.97 19.50
N ALA A 136 21.07 11.68 18.58
CA ALA A 136 21.78 12.59 17.72
C ALA A 136 22.43 13.66 18.60
N HIS A 137 23.74 13.76 18.54
CA HIS A 137 24.44 14.90 19.15
C HIS A 137 24.17 16.12 18.26
N VAL A 138 23.55 17.13 18.84
CA VAL A 138 23.41 18.46 18.26
C VAL A 138 24.69 19.23 18.57
#